data_e89f4ddf8a2d35ee6e4057e2ed035734
#
_entry.id   e89f4ddf8a2d35ee6e4057e2ed035734
#
_cell.length_a   1.000
_cell.length_b   1.000
_cell.length_c   1.000
_cell.angle_alpha   90.00
_cell.angle_beta   90.00
_cell.angle_gamma   90.00
#
_symmetry.space_group_name_H-M   'P 1'
#
loop_
_entity.id
_entity.type
_entity.pdbx_description
1 polymer ?
#
loop_
_entity_poly.entity_id
_entity_poly.type
_entity_poly.pdbx_seq_one_letter_code
_entity_poly.pdbx_strand_id
1 'polypeptide(L)'
;MGLGEQTHYDGQTFKAKTRLIKFLHQELGYSVLAFESGFYDCYKAWQQIQEGSPAIEAARKSIYPFWVSEETEELFRYIDRQKDTEHPLIIAGVDCKFSSIYSKDNLLPDFEAFLQKSGSTVLGDTTEWGKFRMALKNAVAYSDYLNKLGEADTLVLHNTLASVLVELDDREEAQRAPAQEILFWQQFCRSTLTEARKRFTKAEVRDAQMGENLVFLQRELYRDKKIIVWTASSHLTYSGKNIEREFYQNNLRLGDYIKRAYGDAYYNIGFTGYKGNIGKLLFFHLINVKKHKDNSIEYALGKTGQSYLFLDLNKPGLPQWLQEPLVARPFGYREVRMRLPQVMDGLFYTREIFERKPVPGPKNNL
;
A
#
# COMPACT_ATOMS: atom_id res chain seq x y z
N MET A 1 3.81 -2.09 11.63
CA MET A 1 3.16 -0.79 11.93
C MET A 1 2.32 -0.36 10.74
N GLY A 2 1.03 -0.10 10.93
CA GLY A 2 0.15 0.46 9.90
C GLY A 2 -0.01 1.97 10.10
N LEU A 3 0.09 2.76 9.04
CA LEU A 3 -0.15 4.20 9.04
C LEU A 3 -1.26 4.51 8.04
N GLY A 4 -2.50 4.64 8.54
CA GLY A 4 -3.72 4.78 7.75
C GLY A 4 -4.18 6.22 7.60
N GLU A 5 -3.99 6.84 6.42
CA GLU A 5 -4.58 8.14 6.17
C GLU A 5 -6.10 8.06 5.93
N GLN A 6 -6.78 9.11 6.33
CA GLN A 6 -8.21 9.25 6.14
C GLN A 6 -8.57 9.59 4.68
N THR A 7 -7.65 10.20 3.92
CA THR A 7 -7.79 10.52 2.50
C THR A 7 -6.44 10.73 1.84
N HIS A 8 -6.34 10.45 0.55
CA HIS A 8 -5.12 10.66 -0.26
C HIS A 8 -4.85 12.13 -0.63
N TYR A 9 -5.54 13.09 -0.03
CA TYR A 9 -5.45 14.51 -0.40
C TYR A 9 -5.03 15.41 0.77
N ASP A 10 -4.86 14.88 1.97
CA ASP A 10 -4.47 15.63 3.16
C ASP A 10 -2.95 15.75 3.29
N GLY A 11 -2.40 16.91 2.92
CA GLY A 11 -0.97 17.21 3.02
C GLY A 11 -0.48 17.23 4.47
N GLN A 12 -1.32 17.65 5.43
CA GLN A 12 -0.93 17.65 6.83
C GLN A 12 -0.69 16.24 7.37
N THR A 13 -1.54 15.29 6.99
CA THR A 13 -1.34 13.88 7.33
C THR A 13 -0.06 13.34 6.69
N PHE A 14 0.24 13.72 5.44
CA PHE A 14 1.48 13.29 4.78
C PHE A 14 2.73 13.82 5.47
N LYS A 15 2.74 15.09 5.92
CA LYS A 15 3.82 15.62 6.76
C LYS A 15 3.97 14.86 8.07
N ALA A 16 2.86 14.56 8.74
CA ALA A 16 2.86 13.79 9.98
C ALA A 16 3.43 12.38 9.78
N LYS A 17 2.98 11.66 8.73
CA LYS A 17 3.51 10.35 8.37
C LYS A 17 5.00 10.39 8.03
N THR A 18 5.45 11.36 7.23
CA THR A 18 6.88 11.55 6.91
C THR A 18 7.74 11.65 8.16
N ARG A 19 7.32 12.47 9.14
CA ARG A 19 8.04 12.61 10.40
C ARG A 19 8.00 11.33 11.24
N LEU A 20 6.84 10.69 11.31
CA LEU A 20 6.66 9.44 12.07
C LEU A 20 7.48 8.29 11.46
N ILE A 21 7.53 8.17 10.13
CA ILE A 21 8.35 7.15 9.44
C ILE A 21 9.83 7.34 9.76
N LYS A 22 10.33 8.58 9.70
CA LYS A 22 11.73 8.86 10.06
C LYS A 22 12.02 8.49 11.51
N PHE A 23 11.14 8.81 12.44
CA PHE A 23 11.25 8.40 13.85
C PHE A 23 11.22 6.88 14.02
N LEU A 24 10.27 6.20 13.40
CA LEU A 24 10.16 4.73 13.45
C LEU A 24 11.41 4.04 12.89
N HIS A 25 12.00 4.60 11.85
CA HIS A 25 13.23 4.10 11.27
C HIS A 25 14.42 4.32 12.21
N GLN A 26 14.64 5.54 12.65
CA GLN A 26 15.82 5.94 13.42
C GLN A 26 15.83 5.38 14.84
N GLU A 27 14.67 5.42 15.54
CA GLU A 27 14.58 5.10 16.95
C GLU A 27 14.08 3.69 17.23
N LEU A 28 13.28 3.12 16.30
CA LEU A 28 12.62 1.83 16.53
C LEU A 28 13.02 0.74 15.52
N GLY A 29 13.95 1.02 14.61
CA GLY A 29 14.54 0.06 13.69
C GLY A 29 13.59 -0.50 12.62
N TYR A 30 12.57 0.28 12.23
CA TYR A 30 11.75 -0.06 11.07
C TYR A 30 12.54 0.23 9.79
N SER A 31 12.71 -0.74 8.91
CA SER A 31 13.58 -0.59 7.74
C SER A 31 12.91 -0.92 6.39
N VAL A 32 11.61 -1.20 6.38
CA VAL A 32 10.84 -1.38 5.15
C VAL A 32 9.61 -0.47 5.20
N LEU A 33 9.41 0.31 4.13
CA LEU A 33 8.23 1.14 3.90
C LEU A 33 7.44 0.55 2.73
N ALA A 34 6.36 -0.16 3.06
CA ALA A 34 5.48 -0.82 2.11
C ALA A 34 4.27 0.07 1.79
N PHE A 35 4.15 0.49 0.53
CA PHE A 35 3.04 1.29 0.03
C PHE A 35 1.88 0.42 -0.48
N GLU A 36 0.65 0.92 -0.38
CA GLU A 36 -0.51 0.43 -1.14
C GLU A 36 -0.31 0.75 -2.64
N SER A 37 0.74 0.20 -3.23
CA SER A 37 1.11 0.37 -4.63
C SER A 37 1.64 -0.93 -5.19
N GLY A 38 1.78 -1.03 -6.51
CA GLY A 38 2.11 -2.25 -7.21
C GLY A 38 3.29 -3.01 -6.62
N PHE A 39 3.08 -4.31 -6.37
CA PHE A 39 4.09 -5.19 -5.78
C PHE A 39 5.38 -5.20 -6.60
N TYR A 40 5.27 -5.40 -7.93
CA TYR A 40 6.41 -5.32 -8.84
C TYR A 40 6.96 -3.89 -8.95
N ASP A 41 6.08 -2.89 -9.06
CA ASP A 41 6.49 -1.49 -9.29
C ASP A 41 7.42 -0.97 -8.19
N CYS A 42 7.10 -1.27 -6.94
CA CYS A 42 7.92 -0.83 -5.80
C CYS A 42 9.21 -1.68 -5.66
N TYR A 43 9.18 -2.95 -6.03
CA TYR A 43 10.39 -3.77 -6.10
C TYR A 43 11.38 -3.21 -7.12
N LYS A 44 10.89 -2.88 -8.34
CA LYS A 44 11.70 -2.24 -9.38
C LYS A 44 12.20 -0.87 -8.94
N ALA A 45 11.38 -0.08 -8.25
CA ALA A 45 11.80 1.21 -7.71
C ALA A 45 12.98 1.08 -6.76
N TRP A 46 12.96 0.09 -5.86
CA TRP A 46 14.07 -0.13 -4.95
C TRP A 46 15.35 -0.53 -5.67
N GLN A 47 15.27 -1.41 -6.68
CA GLN A 47 16.42 -1.75 -7.53
C GLN A 47 16.99 -0.48 -8.18
N GLN A 48 16.16 0.35 -8.78
CA GLN A 48 16.58 1.59 -9.43
C GLN A 48 17.23 2.60 -8.46
N ILE A 49 16.72 2.67 -7.22
CA ILE A 49 17.34 3.50 -6.16
C ILE A 49 18.72 2.98 -5.80
N GLN A 50 18.91 1.66 -5.69
CA GLN A 50 20.22 1.05 -5.44
C GLN A 50 21.19 1.25 -6.61
N GLU A 51 20.70 1.34 -7.84
CA GLU A 51 21.47 1.63 -9.06
C GLU A 51 21.76 3.15 -9.22
N GLY A 52 21.32 3.99 -8.29
CA GLY A 52 21.66 5.42 -8.26
C GLY A 52 20.54 6.38 -8.70
N SER A 53 19.35 5.87 -9.07
CA SER A 53 18.22 6.75 -9.36
C SER A 53 17.78 7.49 -8.10
N PRO A 54 17.42 8.79 -8.17
CA PRO A 54 16.83 9.49 -7.04
C PRO A 54 15.54 8.82 -6.56
N ALA A 55 15.36 8.65 -5.26
CA ALA A 55 14.20 7.97 -4.68
C ALA A 55 12.87 8.62 -5.08
N ILE A 56 12.83 9.94 -5.22
CA ILE A 56 11.62 10.64 -5.67
C ILE A 56 11.26 10.31 -7.12
N GLU A 57 12.24 10.13 -8.01
CA GLU A 57 11.97 9.75 -9.41
C GLU A 57 11.54 8.29 -9.52
N ALA A 58 12.16 7.40 -8.74
CA ALA A 58 11.72 6.02 -8.63
C ALA A 58 10.29 5.93 -8.06
N ALA A 59 9.96 6.74 -7.05
CA ALA A 59 8.61 6.83 -6.49
C ALA A 59 7.58 7.31 -7.52
N ARG A 60 7.90 8.33 -8.34
CA ARG A 60 7.02 8.81 -9.43
C ARG A 60 6.63 7.71 -10.43
N LYS A 61 7.49 6.71 -10.60
CA LYS A 61 7.32 5.61 -11.54
C LYS A 61 6.73 4.33 -10.89
N SER A 62 6.53 4.32 -9.57
CA SER A 62 6.14 3.12 -8.84
C SER A 62 4.93 3.26 -7.93
N ILE A 63 4.78 4.38 -7.23
CA ILE A 63 3.67 4.60 -6.30
C ILE A 63 2.60 5.51 -6.89
N TYR A 64 1.41 5.50 -6.29
CA TYR A 64 0.35 6.38 -6.76
C TYR A 64 0.75 7.86 -6.68
N PRO A 65 0.44 8.67 -7.72
CA PRO A 65 0.93 10.06 -7.83
C PRO A 65 0.51 10.97 -6.66
N PHE A 66 -0.57 10.65 -5.96
CA PHE A 66 -1.01 11.45 -4.82
C PHE A 66 -0.09 11.34 -3.60
N TRP A 67 0.73 10.29 -3.51
CA TRP A 67 1.74 10.16 -2.44
C TRP A 67 3.10 10.78 -2.80
N VAL A 68 3.27 11.25 -4.04
CA VAL A 68 4.43 12.04 -4.44
C VAL A 68 4.04 13.52 -4.41
N SER A 69 4.30 14.17 -3.29
CA SER A 69 3.87 15.53 -2.99
C SER A 69 4.98 16.33 -2.31
N GLU A 70 4.86 17.66 -2.27
CA GLU A 70 5.82 18.51 -1.52
C GLU A 70 5.97 18.05 -0.06
N GLU A 71 4.88 17.53 0.53
CA GLU A 71 4.86 17.09 1.92
C GLU A 71 5.63 15.77 2.16
N THR A 72 5.83 14.98 1.11
CA THR A 72 6.57 13.71 1.16
C THR A 72 7.97 13.81 0.54
N GLU A 73 8.32 14.92 -0.09
CA GLU A 73 9.63 15.10 -0.73
C GLU A 73 10.79 14.85 0.24
N GLU A 74 10.68 15.32 1.48
CA GLU A 74 11.68 15.08 2.51
C GLU A 74 11.81 13.59 2.89
N LEU A 75 10.75 12.79 2.77
CA LEU A 75 10.83 11.34 2.96
C LEU A 75 11.69 10.69 1.87
N PHE A 76 11.49 11.06 0.61
CA PHE A 76 12.29 10.51 -0.49
C PHE A 76 13.76 10.97 -0.44
N ARG A 77 14.01 12.24 -0.08
CA ARG A 77 15.38 12.70 0.20
C ARG A 77 16.01 11.95 1.39
N TYR A 78 15.21 11.60 2.38
CA TYR A 78 15.69 10.79 3.50
C TYR A 78 16.04 9.38 3.06
N ILE A 79 15.24 8.73 2.21
CA ILE A 79 15.53 7.42 1.63
C ILE A 79 16.85 7.47 0.85
N ASP A 80 17.08 8.50 0.02
CA ASP A 80 18.35 8.69 -0.69
C ASP A 80 19.56 8.75 0.25
N ARG A 81 19.43 9.42 1.39
CA ARG A 81 20.52 9.48 2.39
C ARG A 81 20.76 8.15 3.11
N GLN A 82 19.73 7.30 3.20
CA GLN A 82 19.81 6.04 3.94
C GLN A 82 20.14 4.83 3.05
N LYS A 83 19.98 4.91 1.74
CA LYS A 83 20.04 3.77 0.83
C LYS A 83 21.36 2.99 0.88
N ASP A 84 22.48 3.67 1.12
CA ASP A 84 23.83 3.11 1.14
C ASP A 84 24.35 2.85 2.58
N THR A 85 23.51 3.01 3.60
CA THR A 85 23.85 2.75 5.01
C THR A 85 23.64 1.28 5.37
N GLU A 86 24.12 0.85 6.55
CA GLU A 86 23.83 -0.49 7.09
C GLU A 86 22.35 -0.72 7.38
N HIS A 87 21.60 0.36 7.54
CA HIS A 87 20.17 0.32 7.87
C HIS A 87 19.36 1.15 6.85
N PRO A 88 19.23 0.72 5.59
CA PRO A 88 18.46 1.45 4.59
C PRO A 88 16.95 1.41 4.88
N LEU A 89 16.24 2.46 4.50
CA LEU A 89 14.77 2.45 4.46
C LEU A 89 14.29 1.99 3.08
N ILE A 90 13.96 0.72 2.98
CA ILE A 90 13.61 0.03 1.73
C ILE A 90 12.20 0.38 1.29
N ILE A 91 11.99 0.71 0.02
CA ILE A 91 10.65 0.85 -0.57
C ILE A 91 10.15 -0.52 -1.01
N ALA A 92 8.90 -0.85 -0.65
CA ALA A 92 8.20 -2.04 -1.09
C ALA A 92 6.73 -1.72 -1.47
N GLY A 93 6.07 -2.62 -2.18
CA GLY A 93 4.66 -2.52 -2.54
C GLY A 93 3.87 -3.72 -2.06
N VAL A 94 2.59 -3.53 -1.73
CA VAL A 94 1.72 -4.63 -1.31
C VAL A 94 0.55 -4.89 -2.25
N ASP A 95 0.24 -3.97 -3.18
CA ASP A 95 -0.92 -4.10 -4.05
C ASP A 95 -0.68 -5.05 -5.22
N CYS A 96 -1.69 -5.86 -5.55
CA CYS A 96 -1.67 -6.73 -6.72
C CYS A 96 -1.91 -5.99 -8.04
N LYS A 97 -2.20 -4.68 -8.01
CA LYS A 97 -2.45 -3.88 -9.21
C LYS A 97 -1.17 -3.48 -9.92
N PHE A 98 -1.27 -3.37 -11.24
CA PHE A 98 -0.28 -2.74 -12.09
C PHE A 98 -0.62 -1.26 -12.22
N SER A 99 -0.02 -0.41 -11.41
CA SER A 99 -0.50 0.97 -11.25
C SER A 99 0.43 2.04 -11.80
N SER A 100 1.59 1.67 -12.36
CA SER A 100 2.64 2.64 -12.62
C SER A 100 3.41 2.45 -13.92
N ILE A 101 4.39 3.32 -14.12
CA ILE A 101 5.25 3.33 -15.31
C ILE A 101 6.13 2.08 -15.37
N TYR A 102 6.66 1.59 -14.23
CA TYR A 102 7.50 0.41 -14.23
C TYR A 102 6.76 -0.85 -14.71
N SER A 103 5.51 -1.05 -14.29
CA SER A 103 4.70 -2.16 -14.82
C SER A 103 4.49 -2.05 -16.34
N LYS A 104 4.32 -0.84 -16.87
CA LYS A 104 4.10 -0.62 -18.31
C LYS A 104 5.35 -0.86 -19.13
N ASP A 105 6.49 -0.36 -18.65
CA ASP A 105 7.70 -0.31 -19.47
C ASP A 105 8.66 -1.48 -19.19
N ASN A 106 8.73 -1.98 -17.95
CA ASN A 106 9.77 -2.90 -17.51
C ASN A 106 9.27 -4.30 -17.14
N LEU A 107 8.01 -4.48 -16.73
CA LEU A 107 7.54 -5.75 -16.19
C LEU A 107 7.77 -6.92 -17.13
N LEU A 108 7.32 -6.81 -18.37
CA LEU A 108 7.45 -7.92 -19.34
C LEU A 108 8.91 -8.22 -19.68
N PRO A 109 9.78 -7.24 -20.01
CA PRO A 109 11.20 -7.49 -20.22
C PRO A 109 11.92 -8.12 -19.02
N ASP A 110 11.64 -7.62 -17.80
CA ASP A 110 12.27 -8.13 -16.59
C ASP A 110 11.81 -9.58 -16.29
N PHE A 111 10.54 -9.88 -16.51
CA PHE A 111 10.00 -11.24 -16.34
C PHE A 111 10.58 -12.21 -17.36
N GLU A 112 10.68 -11.81 -18.65
CA GLU A 112 11.35 -12.61 -19.69
C GLU A 112 12.82 -12.89 -19.34
N ALA A 113 13.56 -11.87 -18.92
CA ALA A 113 14.95 -12.01 -18.52
C ALA A 113 15.13 -12.97 -17.32
N PHE A 114 14.24 -12.88 -16.33
CA PHE A 114 14.21 -13.82 -15.21
C PHE A 114 13.94 -15.25 -15.65
N LEU A 115 12.92 -15.49 -16.49
CA LEU A 115 12.56 -16.82 -16.99
C LEU A 115 13.70 -17.44 -17.82
N GLN A 116 14.39 -16.63 -18.64
CA GLN A 116 15.60 -17.07 -19.36
C GLN A 116 16.71 -17.49 -18.39
N LYS A 117 16.98 -16.65 -17.39
CA LYS A 117 18.00 -16.90 -16.37
C LYS A 117 17.70 -18.14 -15.53
N SER A 118 16.42 -18.37 -15.17
CA SER A 118 16.00 -19.55 -14.42
C SER A 118 15.93 -20.83 -15.26
N GLY A 119 16.04 -20.71 -16.59
CA GLY A 119 15.95 -21.85 -17.51
C GLY A 119 14.50 -22.36 -17.73
N SER A 120 13.52 -21.49 -17.55
CA SER A 120 12.10 -21.84 -17.69
C SER A 120 11.76 -22.35 -19.08
N THR A 121 11.01 -23.45 -19.16
CA THR A 121 10.59 -24.09 -20.40
C THR A 121 9.40 -23.39 -21.08
N VAL A 122 8.67 -22.52 -20.34
CA VAL A 122 7.49 -21.81 -20.89
C VAL A 122 7.84 -20.91 -22.09
N LEU A 123 9.11 -20.48 -22.19
CA LEU A 123 9.58 -19.67 -23.31
C LEU A 123 9.77 -20.48 -24.61
N GLY A 124 9.81 -21.81 -24.54
CA GLY A 124 10.01 -22.70 -25.69
C GLY A 124 8.84 -22.73 -26.66
N ASP A 125 7.61 -22.58 -26.18
CA ASP A 125 6.44 -22.43 -27.04
C ASP A 125 6.23 -20.94 -27.40
N THR A 126 6.79 -20.54 -28.52
CA THR A 126 6.74 -19.14 -28.97
C THR A 126 5.31 -18.64 -29.24
N THR A 127 4.39 -19.53 -29.59
CA THR A 127 2.98 -19.20 -29.86
C THR A 127 2.25 -18.90 -28.55
N GLU A 128 2.32 -19.81 -27.58
CA GLU A 128 1.68 -19.61 -26.27
C GLU A 128 2.33 -18.45 -25.50
N TRP A 129 3.65 -18.31 -25.58
CA TRP A 129 4.35 -17.18 -25.01
C TRP A 129 3.91 -15.84 -25.65
N GLY A 130 3.71 -15.82 -26.97
CA GLY A 130 3.16 -14.66 -27.67
C GLY A 130 1.77 -14.25 -27.17
N LYS A 131 0.89 -15.21 -26.91
CA LYS A 131 -0.43 -14.98 -26.31
C LYS A 131 -0.30 -14.43 -24.89
N PHE A 132 0.59 -15.01 -24.07
CA PHE A 132 0.85 -14.52 -22.70
C PHE A 132 1.36 -13.09 -22.69
N ARG A 133 2.31 -12.73 -23.55
CA ARG A 133 2.82 -11.36 -23.68
C ARG A 133 1.68 -10.36 -23.96
N MET A 134 0.76 -10.72 -24.84
CA MET A 134 -0.39 -9.86 -25.15
C MET A 134 -1.35 -9.77 -23.97
N ALA A 135 -1.67 -10.88 -23.32
CA ALA A 135 -2.56 -10.92 -22.16
C ALA A 135 -1.99 -10.13 -20.98
N LEU A 136 -0.67 -10.22 -20.71
CA LEU A 136 -0.01 -9.44 -19.66
C LEU A 136 -0.02 -7.93 -19.99
N LYS A 137 0.27 -7.54 -21.24
CA LYS A 137 0.15 -6.15 -21.67
C LYS A 137 -1.26 -5.61 -21.49
N ASN A 138 -2.28 -6.40 -21.86
CA ASN A 138 -3.67 -6.04 -21.63
C ASN A 138 -3.98 -5.90 -20.13
N ALA A 139 -3.50 -6.82 -19.29
CA ALA A 139 -3.67 -6.74 -17.85
C ALA A 139 -3.06 -5.47 -17.26
N VAL A 140 -1.87 -5.09 -17.69
CA VAL A 140 -1.20 -3.84 -17.29
C VAL A 140 -1.95 -2.61 -17.78
N ALA A 141 -2.35 -2.58 -19.07
CA ALA A 141 -3.06 -1.45 -19.67
C ALA A 141 -4.43 -1.21 -19.04
N TYR A 142 -5.13 -2.29 -18.64
CA TYR A 142 -6.47 -2.26 -18.08
C TYR A 142 -6.51 -2.36 -16.55
N SER A 143 -5.38 -2.15 -15.86
CA SER A 143 -5.32 -2.19 -14.39
C SER A 143 -6.20 -1.15 -13.71
N ASP A 144 -6.76 -0.20 -14.45
CA ASP A 144 -7.72 0.79 -13.96
C ASP A 144 -9.12 0.19 -13.75
N TYR A 145 -9.87 0.79 -12.83
CA TYR A 145 -11.16 0.33 -12.32
C TYR A 145 -12.27 0.14 -13.38
N LEU A 146 -12.10 0.70 -14.57
CA LEU A 146 -13.17 0.82 -15.57
C LEU A 146 -13.18 -0.29 -16.63
N ASN A 147 -12.09 -1.00 -16.83
CA ASN A 147 -11.97 -2.01 -17.87
C ASN A 147 -11.78 -3.41 -17.28
N LYS A 148 -12.43 -4.40 -17.92
CA LYS A 148 -12.31 -5.81 -17.53
C LYS A 148 -11.38 -6.52 -18.51
N LEU A 149 -10.45 -7.30 -17.96
CA LEU A 149 -9.68 -8.24 -18.76
C LEU A 149 -10.62 -9.30 -19.34
N GLY A 150 -10.45 -9.67 -20.59
CA GLY A 150 -11.26 -10.70 -21.24
C GLY A 150 -11.01 -12.10 -20.66
N GLU A 151 -11.99 -13.01 -20.82
CA GLU A 151 -11.84 -14.40 -20.32
C GLU A 151 -10.66 -15.12 -20.96
N ALA A 152 -10.44 -14.91 -22.27
CA ALA A 152 -9.32 -15.51 -22.98
C ALA A 152 -7.97 -15.07 -22.42
N ASP A 153 -7.78 -13.76 -22.19
CA ASP A 153 -6.55 -13.25 -21.60
C ASP A 153 -6.34 -13.77 -20.17
N THR A 154 -7.42 -13.85 -19.40
CA THR A 154 -7.36 -14.39 -18.04
C THR A 154 -6.96 -15.85 -18.01
N LEU A 155 -7.50 -16.67 -18.91
CA LEU A 155 -7.15 -18.09 -19.03
C LEU A 155 -5.67 -18.25 -19.42
N VAL A 156 -5.21 -17.48 -20.39
CA VAL A 156 -3.80 -17.48 -20.83
C VAL A 156 -2.88 -17.10 -19.68
N LEU A 157 -3.18 -16.00 -18.97
CA LEU A 157 -2.40 -15.59 -17.77
C LEU A 157 -2.37 -16.70 -16.73
N HIS A 158 -3.55 -17.28 -16.43
CA HIS A 158 -3.65 -18.34 -15.43
C HIS A 158 -2.78 -19.54 -15.78
N ASN A 159 -2.90 -20.06 -17.00
CA ASN A 159 -2.20 -21.27 -17.42
C ASN A 159 -0.68 -21.05 -17.42
N THR A 160 -0.21 -19.96 -18.02
CA THR A 160 1.23 -19.67 -18.09
C THR A 160 1.83 -19.42 -16.71
N LEU A 161 1.20 -18.58 -15.87
CA LEU A 161 1.72 -18.30 -14.54
C LEU A 161 1.66 -19.51 -13.60
N ALA A 162 0.65 -20.39 -13.76
CA ALA A 162 0.60 -21.66 -13.03
C ALA A 162 1.76 -22.58 -13.44
N SER A 163 2.05 -22.69 -14.75
CA SER A 163 3.21 -23.45 -15.23
C SER A 163 4.52 -22.91 -14.70
N VAL A 164 4.71 -21.57 -14.73
CA VAL A 164 5.89 -20.94 -14.14
C VAL A 164 6.01 -21.24 -12.64
N LEU A 165 4.92 -21.21 -11.88
CA LEU A 165 4.95 -21.55 -10.46
C LEU A 165 5.39 -22.99 -10.20
N VAL A 166 4.90 -23.93 -11.01
CA VAL A 166 5.32 -25.36 -10.92
C VAL A 166 6.82 -25.49 -11.17
N GLU A 167 7.36 -24.84 -12.21
CA GLU A 167 8.79 -24.87 -12.51
C GLU A 167 9.63 -24.24 -11.38
N LEU A 168 9.16 -23.12 -10.82
CA LEU A 168 9.89 -22.42 -9.74
C LEU A 168 9.78 -23.10 -8.37
N ASP A 169 8.77 -23.96 -8.17
CA ASP A 169 8.63 -24.78 -6.97
C ASP A 169 9.52 -26.04 -7.04
N ASP A 170 9.94 -26.46 -8.24
CA ASP A 170 10.91 -27.52 -8.44
C ASP A 170 12.33 -26.98 -8.22
N ARG A 171 12.90 -27.29 -7.04
CA ARG A 171 14.17 -26.72 -6.54
C ARG A 171 15.40 -27.09 -7.36
N GLU A 172 15.38 -28.14 -8.14
CA GLU A 172 16.54 -28.58 -8.94
C GLU A 172 16.79 -27.68 -10.15
N GLU A 173 15.75 -27.18 -10.80
CA GLU A 173 15.87 -26.25 -11.93
C GLU A 173 16.06 -24.78 -11.51
N ALA A 174 15.50 -24.37 -10.39
CA ALA A 174 15.54 -23.00 -9.89
C ALA A 174 16.94 -22.52 -9.39
N GLN A 175 17.93 -23.39 -9.27
CA GLN A 175 19.27 -23.05 -8.75
C GLN A 175 20.07 -22.06 -9.63
N ARG A 176 19.58 -21.70 -10.82
CA ARG A 176 20.26 -20.79 -11.75
C ARG A 176 20.06 -19.31 -11.44
N ALA A 177 19.05 -18.97 -10.62
CA ALA A 177 18.78 -17.60 -10.20
C ALA A 177 18.94 -17.43 -8.68
N PRO A 178 19.22 -16.20 -8.17
CA PRO A 178 19.28 -15.95 -6.73
C PRO A 178 17.97 -16.29 -6.02
N ALA A 179 18.04 -16.94 -4.86
CA ALA A 179 16.88 -17.41 -4.11
C ALA A 179 15.83 -16.30 -3.84
N GLN A 180 16.29 -15.10 -3.51
CA GLN A 180 15.39 -13.95 -3.29
C GLN A 180 14.63 -13.52 -4.56
N GLU A 181 15.28 -13.61 -5.71
CA GLU A 181 14.67 -13.29 -7.00
C GLU A 181 13.59 -14.32 -7.36
N ILE A 182 13.87 -15.61 -7.12
CA ILE A 182 12.90 -16.70 -7.30
C ILE A 182 11.68 -16.47 -6.43
N LEU A 183 11.87 -16.26 -5.13
CA LEU A 183 10.80 -16.00 -4.17
C LEU A 183 9.95 -14.79 -4.59
N PHE A 184 10.59 -13.70 -5.05
CA PHE A 184 9.89 -12.53 -5.54
C PHE A 184 8.98 -12.86 -6.73
N TRP A 185 9.51 -13.55 -7.75
CA TRP A 185 8.73 -13.87 -8.95
C TRP A 185 7.64 -14.90 -8.70
N GLN A 186 7.85 -15.86 -7.78
CA GLN A 186 6.79 -16.75 -7.33
C GLN A 186 5.63 -15.95 -6.71
N GLN A 187 5.92 -15.01 -5.81
CA GLN A 187 4.87 -14.18 -5.19
C GLN A 187 4.23 -13.23 -6.22
N PHE A 188 5.02 -12.70 -7.14
CA PHE A 188 4.50 -11.91 -8.27
C PHE A 188 3.47 -12.72 -9.09
N CYS A 189 3.78 -13.96 -9.44
CA CYS A 189 2.84 -14.82 -10.17
C CYS A 189 1.54 -15.04 -9.38
N ARG A 190 1.62 -15.36 -8.08
CA ARG A 190 0.44 -15.53 -7.21
C ARG A 190 -0.39 -14.25 -7.13
N SER A 191 0.25 -13.11 -6.94
CA SER A 191 -0.38 -11.79 -6.88
C SER A 191 -1.08 -11.41 -8.20
N THR A 192 -0.44 -11.71 -9.34
CA THR A 192 -1.00 -11.46 -10.68
C THR A 192 -2.21 -12.34 -10.98
N LEU A 193 -2.21 -13.60 -10.57
CA LEU A 193 -3.36 -14.50 -10.67
C LEU A 193 -4.57 -13.96 -9.89
N THR A 194 -4.33 -13.35 -8.73
CA THR A 194 -5.39 -12.71 -7.94
C THR A 194 -5.95 -11.45 -8.62
N GLU A 195 -5.11 -10.63 -9.22
CA GLU A 195 -5.57 -9.46 -9.99
C GLU A 195 -6.44 -9.88 -11.19
N ALA A 196 -6.06 -10.93 -11.88
CA ALA A 196 -6.87 -11.50 -12.95
C ALA A 196 -8.25 -11.98 -12.45
N ARG A 197 -8.31 -12.70 -11.33
CA ARG A 197 -9.56 -13.17 -10.71
C ARG A 197 -10.48 -12.04 -10.27
N LYS A 198 -9.92 -10.97 -9.68
CA LYS A 198 -10.68 -9.82 -9.17
C LYS A 198 -11.57 -9.19 -10.24
N ARG A 199 -11.17 -9.23 -11.49
CA ARG A 199 -11.92 -8.68 -12.62
C ARG A 199 -13.15 -9.48 -12.99
N PHE A 200 -13.22 -10.75 -12.58
CA PHE A 200 -14.39 -11.62 -12.78
C PHE A 200 -15.29 -11.69 -11.56
N THR A 201 -14.71 -11.63 -10.37
CA THR A 201 -15.46 -11.74 -9.12
C THR A 201 -15.58 -10.35 -8.49
N LYS A 202 -16.76 -9.96 -8.06
CA LYS A 202 -16.96 -8.78 -7.21
C LYS A 202 -16.34 -8.96 -5.82
N ALA A 203 -15.67 -10.09 -5.58
CA ALA A 203 -15.07 -10.41 -4.30
C ALA A 203 -13.95 -9.41 -3.97
N GLU A 204 -13.86 -8.98 -2.73
CA GLU A 204 -12.82 -8.10 -2.22
C GLU A 204 -11.51 -8.87 -2.02
N VAL A 205 -11.04 -9.46 -3.11
CA VAL A 205 -9.83 -10.28 -3.13
C VAL A 205 -8.58 -9.41 -2.98
N ARG A 206 -8.71 -8.09 -3.31
CA ARG A 206 -7.57 -7.17 -3.28
C ARG A 206 -6.97 -7.01 -1.86
N ASP A 207 -7.81 -6.79 -0.84
CA ASP A 207 -7.33 -6.65 0.54
C ASP A 207 -6.71 -7.95 1.05
N ALA A 208 -7.27 -9.10 0.67
CA ALA A 208 -6.70 -10.40 0.98
C ALA A 208 -5.31 -10.54 0.35
N GLN A 209 -5.17 -10.23 -0.94
CA GLN A 209 -3.88 -10.34 -1.63
C GLN A 209 -2.85 -9.33 -1.11
N MET A 210 -3.25 -8.11 -0.78
CA MET A 210 -2.35 -7.17 -0.09
C MET A 210 -1.85 -7.73 1.25
N GLY A 211 -2.72 -8.43 1.99
CA GLY A 211 -2.34 -9.13 3.21
C GLY A 211 -1.33 -10.25 2.97
N GLU A 212 -1.57 -11.09 1.97
CA GLU A 212 -0.66 -12.16 1.56
C GLU A 212 0.69 -11.59 1.09
N ASN A 213 0.68 -10.54 0.26
CA ASN A 213 1.91 -9.87 -0.19
C ASN A 213 2.69 -9.30 1.00
N LEU A 214 2.02 -8.66 1.98
CA LEU A 214 2.70 -8.13 3.16
C LEU A 214 3.29 -9.23 4.04
N VAL A 215 2.55 -10.34 4.25
CA VAL A 215 3.03 -11.49 5.01
C VAL A 215 4.25 -12.11 4.32
N PHE A 216 4.20 -12.24 3.00
CA PHE A 216 5.33 -12.71 2.20
C PHE A 216 6.55 -11.76 2.33
N LEU A 217 6.36 -10.45 2.18
CA LEU A 217 7.44 -9.48 2.36
C LEU A 217 8.14 -9.65 3.71
N GLN A 218 7.37 -9.80 4.79
CA GLN A 218 7.93 -9.92 6.14
C GLN A 218 8.57 -11.28 6.40
N ARG A 219 7.96 -12.39 5.92
CA ARG A 219 8.43 -13.73 6.24
C ARG A 219 9.54 -14.23 5.32
N GLU A 220 9.54 -13.78 4.06
CA GLU A 220 10.42 -14.34 3.04
C GLU A 220 11.49 -13.33 2.58
N LEU A 221 11.11 -12.13 2.12
CA LEU A 221 12.08 -11.17 1.59
C LEU A 221 12.78 -10.33 2.67
N TYR A 222 12.05 -9.95 3.73
CA TYR A 222 12.55 -9.03 4.77
C TYR A 222 12.37 -9.63 6.16
N ARG A 223 12.83 -10.87 6.33
CA ARG A 223 12.55 -11.76 7.46
C ARG A 223 12.78 -11.13 8.83
N ASP A 224 13.88 -10.43 9.03
CA ASP A 224 14.26 -9.83 10.31
C ASP A 224 14.00 -8.33 10.37
N LYS A 225 13.21 -7.80 9.41
CA LYS A 225 12.95 -6.37 9.30
C LYS A 225 11.55 -6.01 9.77
N LYS A 226 11.44 -4.86 10.45
CA LYS A 226 10.16 -4.27 10.81
C LYS A 226 9.60 -3.47 9.63
N ILE A 227 8.32 -3.68 9.32
CA ILE A 227 7.65 -3.08 8.16
C ILE A 227 6.67 -1.99 8.62
N ILE A 228 6.75 -0.83 7.95
CA ILE A 228 5.73 0.23 8.00
C ILE A 228 4.86 0.06 6.76
N VAL A 229 3.52 0.05 6.92
CA VAL A 229 2.57 0.01 5.82
C VAL A 229 1.93 1.37 5.65
N TRP A 230 2.10 1.98 4.49
CA TRP A 230 1.46 3.23 4.11
C TRP A 230 0.25 2.96 3.21
N THR A 231 -0.95 3.19 3.73
CA THR A 231 -2.21 3.01 2.99
C THR A 231 -3.33 3.84 3.62
N ALA A 232 -4.53 3.81 3.04
CA ALA A 232 -5.69 4.42 3.65
C ALA A 232 -6.15 3.68 4.93
N SER A 233 -6.68 4.40 5.91
CA SER A 233 -7.25 3.84 7.14
C SER A 233 -8.29 2.76 6.86
N SER A 234 -9.04 2.89 5.77
CA SER A 234 -10.06 1.92 5.35
C SER A 234 -9.51 0.55 5.03
N HIS A 235 -8.23 0.43 4.66
CA HIS A 235 -7.56 -0.85 4.43
C HIS A 235 -6.95 -1.43 5.71
N LEU A 236 -6.44 -0.58 6.62
CA LEU A 236 -5.74 -1.04 7.82
C LEU A 236 -6.65 -1.35 9.01
N THR A 237 -7.91 -0.89 8.96
CA THR A 237 -8.87 -1.23 10.01
C THR A 237 -9.13 -2.73 10.09
N TYR A 238 -9.42 -3.21 11.29
CA TYR A 238 -9.76 -4.61 11.57
C TYR A 238 -11.05 -4.69 12.39
N SER A 239 -11.58 -5.90 12.60
CA SER A 239 -12.83 -6.12 13.36
C SER A 239 -13.99 -5.26 12.89
N GLY A 240 -14.26 -5.26 11.59
CA GLY A 240 -15.26 -4.41 10.91
C GLY A 240 -16.67 -4.46 11.54
N LYS A 241 -17.00 -5.53 12.28
CA LYS A 241 -18.26 -5.62 13.07
C LYS A 241 -18.42 -4.51 14.11
N ASN A 242 -17.35 -3.85 14.52
CA ASN A 242 -17.35 -2.72 15.46
C ASN A 242 -17.47 -1.36 14.75
N ILE A 243 -17.75 -1.35 13.46
CA ILE A 243 -17.98 -0.17 12.62
C ILE A 243 -19.41 -0.21 12.14
N GLU A 244 -20.21 0.83 12.45
CA GLU A 244 -21.61 0.91 12.03
C GLU A 244 -21.74 1.27 10.54
N ARG A 245 -21.17 0.42 9.69
CA ARG A 245 -21.28 0.46 8.22
C ARG A 245 -21.24 -0.95 7.66
N GLU A 246 -22.28 -1.31 6.91
CA GLU A 246 -22.46 -2.61 6.27
C GLU A 246 -21.22 -3.05 5.46
N PHE A 247 -20.63 -2.12 4.71
CA PHE A 247 -19.42 -2.38 3.95
C PHE A 247 -18.29 -3.01 4.78
N TYR A 248 -17.98 -2.47 5.97
CA TYR A 248 -16.92 -2.99 6.84
C TYR A 248 -17.35 -4.26 7.57
N GLN A 249 -18.66 -4.38 7.91
CA GLN A 249 -19.17 -5.54 8.61
C GLN A 249 -19.14 -6.81 7.76
N ASN A 250 -19.33 -6.66 6.44
CA ASN A 250 -19.44 -7.77 5.51
C ASN A 250 -18.12 -8.10 4.80
N ASN A 251 -17.07 -7.27 4.94
CA ASN A 251 -15.85 -7.41 4.16
C ASN A 251 -14.60 -7.35 5.04
N LEU A 252 -13.77 -8.39 4.96
CA LEU A 252 -12.46 -8.38 5.59
C LEU A 252 -11.53 -7.39 4.88
N ARG A 253 -10.78 -6.64 5.67
CA ARG A 253 -9.83 -5.65 5.19
C ARG A 253 -8.39 -6.13 5.37
N LEU A 254 -7.43 -5.49 4.71
CA LEU A 254 -6.00 -5.75 4.89
C LEU A 254 -5.62 -5.86 6.38
N GLY A 255 -6.15 -4.95 7.22
CA GLY A 255 -5.91 -4.95 8.67
C GLY A 255 -6.35 -6.24 9.37
N ASP A 256 -7.46 -6.87 8.93
CA ASP A 256 -7.92 -8.16 9.48
C ASP A 256 -6.92 -9.29 9.17
N TYR A 257 -6.37 -9.32 7.95
CA TYR A 257 -5.35 -10.30 7.56
C TYR A 257 -4.05 -10.11 8.33
N ILE A 258 -3.61 -8.85 8.49
CA ILE A 258 -2.40 -8.54 9.26
C ILE A 258 -2.60 -8.88 10.74
N LYS A 259 -3.72 -8.48 11.35
CA LYS A 259 -4.01 -8.76 12.76
C LYS A 259 -4.10 -10.27 13.02
N ARG A 260 -4.67 -11.02 12.09
CA ARG A 260 -4.72 -12.49 12.15
C ARG A 260 -3.32 -13.13 12.08
N ALA A 261 -2.42 -12.58 11.23
CA ALA A 261 -1.09 -13.13 11.03
C ALA A 261 -0.10 -12.79 12.16
N TYR A 262 -0.26 -11.60 12.79
CA TYR A 262 0.74 -11.04 13.70
C TYR A 262 0.21 -10.67 15.08
N GLY A 263 -1.10 -10.75 15.34
CA GLY A 263 -1.69 -10.44 16.63
C GLY A 263 -1.26 -9.08 17.18
N ASP A 264 -0.66 -9.06 18.35
CA ASP A 264 -0.21 -7.84 19.04
C ASP A 264 1.09 -7.24 18.47
N ALA A 265 1.80 -7.96 17.60
CA ALA A 265 2.92 -7.41 16.84
C ALA A 265 2.47 -6.44 15.73
N TYR A 266 1.18 -6.41 15.41
CA TYR A 266 0.59 -5.41 14.52
C TYR A 266 0.01 -4.25 15.33
N TYR A 267 0.48 -3.03 15.03
CA TYR A 267 -0.03 -1.78 15.60
C TYR A 267 -0.50 -0.86 14.48
N ASN A 268 -1.78 -0.49 14.49
CA ASN A 268 -2.42 0.33 13.47
C ASN A 268 -2.72 1.74 13.98
N ILE A 269 -2.19 2.76 13.32
CA ILE A 269 -2.46 4.17 13.60
C ILE A 269 -3.40 4.72 12.52
N GLY A 270 -4.62 5.07 12.90
CA GLY A 270 -5.51 5.88 12.08
C GLY A 270 -5.20 7.36 12.20
N PHE A 271 -5.47 8.15 11.16
CA PHE A 271 -5.31 9.59 11.18
C PHE A 271 -6.68 10.27 11.06
N THR A 272 -6.83 11.41 11.73
CA THR A 272 -8.02 12.26 11.63
C THR A 272 -7.65 13.73 11.80
N GLY A 273 -8.57 14.62 11.42
CA GLY A 273 -8.34 16.05 11.51
C GLY A 273 -9.57 16.85 11.90
N TYR A 274 -9.36 18.05 12.44
CA TYR A 274 -10.42 18.88 13.00
C TYR A 274 -11.06 19.80 11.97
N LYS A 275 -10.29 20.65 11.29
CA LYS A 275 -10.80 21.65 10.33
C LYS A 275 -9.80 21.92 9.21
N GLY A 276 -10.28 22.45 8.11
CA GLY A 276 -9.48 22.79 6.94
C GLY A 276 -10.12 22.29 5.65
N ASN A 277 -9.34 22.19 4.59
CA ASN A 277 -9.81 21.65 3.33
C ASN A 277 -8.79 20.67 2.74
N ILE A 278 -9.27 19.72 1.96
CA ILE A 278 -8.47 18.69 1.29
C ILE A 278 -8.43 18.89 -0.24
N GLY A 279 -8.77 20.10 -0.71
CA GLY A 279 -8.71 20.43 -2.13
C GLY A 279 -9.88 19.92 -2.96
N LYS A 280 -9.67 19.85 -4.27
CA LYS A 280 -10.68 19.41 -5.24
C LYS A 280 -10.51 17.92 -5.53
N LEU A 281 -11.56 17.14 -5.35
CA LEU A 281 -11.60 15.75 -5.81
C LEU A 281 -12.08 15.75 -7.28
N LEU A 282 -11.21 15.42 -8.24
CA LEU A 282 -11.56 15.13 -9.66
C LEU A 282 -12.60 16.07 -10.23
N PHE A 283 -12.85 17.10 -10.49
CA PHE A 283 -13.98 17.94 -10.99
C PHE A 283 -15.00 18.40 -9.97
N PHE A 284 -14.90 17.96 -8.70
CA PHE A 284 -15.80 18.41 -7.64
C PHE A 284 -15.21 19.59 -6.86
N HIS A 285 -16.13 20.42 -6.29
CA HIS A 285 -15.79 21.61 -5.51
C HIS A 285 -14.84 21.31 -4.34
N LEU A 286 -14.13 22.34 -3.87
CA LEU A 286 -13.34 22.33 -2.63
C LEU A 286 -14.04 21.54 -1.53
N ILE A 287 -13.42 20.44 -1.10
CA ILE A 287 -13.97 19.65 -0.01
C ILE A 287 -13.45 20.22 1.30
N ASN A 288 -14.26 21.11 1.89
CA ASN A 288 -14.04 21.54 3.26
C ASN A 288 -14.41 20.39 4.22
N VAL A 289 -13.58 20.17 5.20
CA VAL A 289 -13.94 19.29 6.31
C VAL A 289 -15.08 19.92 7.08
N LYS A 290 -16.27 19.29 7.00
CA LYS A 290 -17.48 19.80 7.62
C LYS A 290 -17.30 19.97 9.14
N LYS A 291 -18.08 20.91 9.73
CA LYS A 291 -18.15 21.05 11.18
C LYS A 291 -18.45 19.70 11.85
N HIS A 292 -17.79 19.44 12.95
CA HIS A 292 -17.96 18.21 13.72
C HIS A 292 -19.28 18.19 14.47
N LYS A 293 -19.79 16.99 14.73
CA LYS A 293 -20.82 16.79 15.75
C LYS A 293 -20.19 16.88 17.14
N ASP A 294 -20.96 17.38 18.08
CA ASP A 294 -20.52 17.59 19.48
C ASP A 294 -20.17 16.28 20.20
N ASN A 295 -20.63 15.14 19.68
CA ASN A 295 -20.33 13.80 20.19
C ASN A 295 -19.24 13.06 19.38
N SER A 296 -18.48 13.77 18.54
CA SER A 296 -17.36 13.16 17.79
C SER A 296 -16.05 13.26 18.55
N ILE A 297 -15.16 12.29 18.27
CA ILE A 297 -13.79 12.30 18.83
C ILE A 297 -13.03 13.55 18.40
N GLU A 298 -13.21 14.01 17.15
CA GLU A 298 -12.55 15.20 16.63
C GLU A 298 -12.99 16.47 17.38
N TYR A 299 -14.26 16.56 17.77
CA TYR A 299 -14.76 17.66 18.60
C TYR A 299 -14.12 17.67 19.99
N ALA A 300 -14.08 16.51 20.64
CA ALA A 300 -13.44 16.36 21.94
C ALA A 300 -11.97 16.74 21.91
N LEU A 301 -11.22 16.25 20.93
CA LEU A 301 -9.80 16.56 20.73
C LEU A 301 -9.60 18.03 20.35
N GLY A 302 -10.47 18.60 19.52
CA GLY A 302 -10.43 20.01 19.14
C GLY A 302 -10.55 20.98 20.30
N LYS A 303 -11.33 20.63 21.34
CA LYS A 303 -11.43 21.45 22.57
C LYS A 303 -10.14 21.60 23.36
N THR A 304 -9.20 20.67 23.20
CA THR A 304 -7.90 20.75 23.88
C THR A 304 -7.03 21.91 23.39
N GLY A 305 -7.31 22.47 22.22
CA GLY A 305 -6.50 23.52 21.60
C GLY A 305 -5.19 23.02 20.98
N GLN A 306 -4.81 21.79 21.18
CA GLN A 306 -3.52 21.23 20.68
C GLN A 306 -3.49 21.09 19.17
N SER A 307 -2.34 21.39 18.56
CA SER A 307 -2.14 21.25 17.10
C SER A 307 -2.06 19.80 16.67
N TYR A 308 -1.49 18.93 17.52
CA TYR A 308 -1.33 17.49 17.30
C TYR A 308 -1.60 16.75 18.60
N LEU A 309 -2.23 15.59 18.48
CA LEU A 309 -2.42 14.65 19.58
C LEU A 309 -2.23 13.23 19.06
N PHE A 310 -1.68 12.39 19.90
CA PHE A 310 -1.67 10.95 19.70
C PHE A 310 -2.44 10.30 20.87
N LEU A 311 -3.41 9.49 20.52
CA LEU A 311 -4.15 8.63 21.45
C LEU A 311 -3.68 7.20 21.25
N ASP A 312 -3.04 6.66 22.28
CA ASP A 312 -2.80 5.21 22.36
C ASP A 312 -4.09 4.54 22.85
N LEU A 313 -4.75 3.81 21.95
CA LEU A 313 -6.02 3.15 22.21
C LEU A 313 -5.86 1.77 22.85
N ASN A 314 -4.62 1.28 22.97
CA ASN A 314 -4.29 0.03 23.67
C ASN A 314 -3.85 0.28 25.12
N LYS A 315 -3.75 1.55 25.54
CA LYS A 315 -3.32 1.90 26.89
C LYS A 315 -4.31 1.38 27.94
N PRO A 316 -3.86 0.71 29.00
CA PRO A 316 -4.71 0.35 30.12
C PRO A 316 -5.37 1.58 30.77
N GLY A 317 -6.63 1.45 31.19
CA GLY A 317 -7.34 2.53 31.87
C GLY A 317 -7.88 3.62 30.95
N LEU A 318 -8.13 3.30 29.68
CA LEU A 318 -8.86 4.23 28.82
C LEU A 318 -10.18 4.66 29.45
N PRO A 319 -10.56 5.96 29.38
CA PRO A 319 -11.84 6.44 29.82
C PRO A 319 -13.01 5.66 29.20
N GLN A 320 -14.05 5.38 29.99
CA GLN A 320 -15.20 4.59 29.54
C GLN A 320 -15.83 5.13 28.24
N TRP A 321 -15.97 6.45 28.12
CA TRP A 321 -16.56 7.06 26.91
C TRP A 321 -15.77 6.77 25.64
N LEU A 322 -14.47 6.51 25.73
CA LEU A 322 -13.63 6.18 24.58
C LEU A 322 -13.73 4.69 24.21
N GLN A 323 -14.18 3.85 25.16
CA GLN A 323 -14.43 2.42 24.92
C GLN A 323 -15.81 2.16 24.31
N GLU A 324 -16.74 3.14 24.43
CA GLU A 324 -18.07 3.06 23.87
C GLU A 324 -18.10 3.46 22.38
N PRO A 325 -19.14 3.08 21.61
CA PRO A 325 -19.29 3.53 20.24
C PRO A 325 -19.42 5.05 20.17
N LEU A 326 -18.52 5.68 19.42
CA LEU A 326 -18.51 7.13 19.23
C LEU A 326 -18.38 7.47 17.73
N VAL A 327 -18.70 8.71 17.40
CA VAL A 327 -18.55 9.21 16.03
C VAL A 327 -17.10 9.60 15.79
N ALA A 328 -16.52 9.10 14.68
CA ALA A 328 -15.18 9.45 14.21
C ALA A 328 -15.16 9.57 12.68
N ARG A 329 -14.10 10.17 12.10
CA ARG A 329 -13.99 10.42 10.66
C ARG A 329 -12.68 9.93 10.02
N PRO A 330 -12.20 8.72 10.36
CA PRO A 330 -10.93 8.21 9.81
C PRO A 330 -11.07 7.70 8.36
N PHE A 331 -12.25 7.74 7.75
CA PHE A 331 -12.54 7.22 6.42
C PHE A 331 -13.11 8.31 5.51
N GLY A 332 -12.25 9.03 4.80
CA GLY A 332 -12.66 10.08 3.86
C GLY A 332 -13.37 11.26 4.51
N TYR A 333 -13.06 11.55 5.76
CA TYR A 333 -13.77 12.57 6.58
C TYR A 333 -15.28 12.36 6.68
N ARG A 334 -15.75 11.15 6.45
CA ARG A 334 -17.15 10.78 6.64
C ARG A 334 -17.37 10.32 8.08
N GLU A 335 -18.43 10.81 8.70
CA GLU A 335 -18.85 10.40 10.03
C GLU A 335 -19.26 8.93 10.04
N VAL A 336 -18.63 8.16 10.91
CA VAL A 336 -18.95 6.76 11.14
C VAL A 336 -18.92 6.50 12.63
N ARG A 337 -19.92 5.82 13.14
CA ARG A 337 -19.97 5.40 14.54
C ARG A 337 -19.21 4.08 14.67
N MET A 338 -18.29 4.00 15.64
CA MET A 338 -17.44 2.84 15.84
C MET A 338 -16.88 2.76 17.26
N ARG A 339 -16.45 1.57 17.65
CA ARG A 339 -15.62 1.35 18.84
C ARG A 339 -14.15 1.50 18.48
N LEU A 340 -13.61 2.70 18.62
CA LEU A 340 -12.23 3.00 18.17
C LEU A 340 -11.17 1.99 18.65
N PRO A 341 -11.10 1.62 19.95
CA PRO A 341 -10.08 0.66 20.42
C PRO A 341 -10.24 -0.76 19.86
N GLN A 342 -11.36 -1.06 19.20
CA GLN A 342 -11.61 -2.37 18.59
C GLN A 342 -11.27 -2.41 17.10
N VAL A 343 -10.93 -1.28 16.48
CA VAL A 343 -10.71 -1.16 15.04
C VAL A 343 -9.37 -0.55 14.66
N MET A 344 -8.67 0.04 15.62
CA MET A 344 -7.31 0.58 15.50
C MET A 344 -6.63 0.66 16.85
N ASP A 345 -5.30 0.64 16.88
CA ASP A 345 -4.48 0.65 18.10
C ASP A 345 -4.10 2.06 18.54
N GLY A 346 -4.08 3.01 17.61
CA GLY A 346 -3.79 4.42 17.88
C GLY A 346 -4.52 5.37 16.94
N LEU A 347 -4.74 6.59 17.40
CA LEU A 347 -5.33 7.67 16.59
C LEU A 347 -4.43 8.89 16.64
N PHE A 348 -3.95 9.34 15.47
CA PHE A 348 -3.20 10.57 15.31
C PHE A 348 -4.14 11.68 14.84
N TYR A 349 -4.27 12.72 15.64
CA TYR A 349 -5.11 13.88 15.39
C TYR A 349 -4.28 15.08 14.95
N THR A 350 -4.78 15.81 13.94
CA THR A 350 -4.25 17.10 13.51
C THR A 350 -5.34 18.17 13.58
N ARG A 351 -5.04 19.34 14.12
CA ARG A 351 -6.02 20.43 14.24
C ARG A 351 -6.34 21.09 12.89
N GLU A 352 -5.31 21.42 12.14
CA GLU A 352 -5.43 22.06 10.84
C GLU A 352 -5.10 21.06 9.73
N ILE A 353 -5.90 21.09 8.69
CA ILE A 353 -5.75 20.24 7.49
C ILE A 353 -5.59 21.15 6.28
N PHE A 354 -4.77 20.75 5.34
CA PHE A 354 -4.62 21.45 4.07
C PHE A 354 -4.42 20.45 2.93
N GLU A 355 -4.76 20.90 1.72
CA GLU A 355 -4.57 20.10 0.51
C GLU A 355 -3.09 19.82 0.27
N ARG A 356 -2.77 18.55 -0.07
CA ARG A 356 -1.43 18.19 -0.53
C ARG A 356 -1.06 18.98 -1.79
N LYS A 357 0.20 19.29 -1.94
CA LYS A 357 0.72 19.96 -3.13
C LYS A 357 1.50 18.97 -3.99
N PRO A 358 1.12 18.78 -5.27
CA PRO A 358 1.89 17.91 -6.15
C PRO A 358 3.30 18.48 -6.37
N VAL A 359 4.30 17.62 -6.33
CA VAL A 359 5.66 18.01 -6.76
C VAL A 359 5.62 18.24 -8.27
N PRO A 360 6.05 19.42 -8.76
CA PRO A 360 6.14 19.68 -10.19
C PRO A 360 6.95 18.58 -10.88
N GLY A 361 6.43 18.03 -11.98
CA GLY A 361 7.19 17.13 -12.84
C GLY A 361 8.44 17.84 -13.39
N PRO A 362 9.44 17.07 -13.87
CA PRO A 362 10.52 17.68 -14.64
C PRO A 362 9.86 18.49 -15.76
N LYS A 363 10.25 19.77 -15.87
CA LYS A 363 9.80 20.59 -17.01
C LYS A 363 10.25 19.86 -18.27
N ASN A 364 9.30 19.29 -19.02
CA ASN A 364 9.59 18.89 -20.37
C ASN A 364 9.99 20.19 -21.10
N ASN A 365 11.28 20.36 -21.30
CA ASN A 365 11.75 21.32 -22.28
C ASN A 365 11.27 20.79 -23.64
N LEU A 366 10.09 21.26 -24.07
CA LEU A 366 9.62 21.14 -25.43
C LEU A 366 10.52 21.97 -26.34
#